data_63f62f46407351028523debd0e4c48c4
#
_entry.id   63f62f46407351028523debd0e4c48c4
#
_cell.length_a   1.000
_cell.length_b   1.000
_cell.length_c   1.000
_cell.angle_alpha   90.00
_cell.angle_beta   90.00
_cell.angle_gamma   90.00
#
_symmetry.space_group_name_H-M   'P 1'
#
loop_
_entity.id
_entity.type
_entity.pdbx_description
1 polymer ?
#
loop_
_entity_poly.entity_id
_entity_poly.type
_entity_poly.pdbx_seq_one_letter_code
_entity_poly.pdbx_strand_id
1 'polypeptide(L)'
;MSDSLRLEGVVRTFQQGSNRLEVLRGASLAIKAGEAVALLGPSGAGKSTLLHIAGLLERADGGEIYVGDRRCSKMSELERTLTRREALGFVYQFHHLLPEFSALENVMLPLLIAGKSRPAAKAHAAELLDHLGLTPRLEHRPARLSGGEQQRVAIARAIANGPQVLLADEPTGNLDGRTAELVFGELISLVRQHGLAALVATHNEELARRMDRAVRLQDGLLLAA
;
A
#
# COMPACT_ATOMS: atom_id res chain seq x y z
N MET A 1 -7.10 21.56 -3.68
CA MET A 1 -6.58 20.42 -2.86
C MET A 1 -5.43 19.84 -3.65
N SER A 2 -4.25 19.73 -3.05
CA SER A 2 -3.07 19.11 -3.70
C SER A 2 -3.23 17.58 -3.75
N ASP A 3 -2.66 16.95 -4.78
CA ASP A 3 -2.65 15.50 -4.89
C ASP A 3 -1.71 14.91 -3.82
N SER A 4 -2.15 13.84 -3.15
CA SER A 4 -1.30 13.14 -2.17
C SER A 4 -0.32 12.18 -2.85
N LEU A 5 -0.68 11.64 -4.03
CA LEU A 5 0.21 10.87 -4.89
C LEU A 5 0.04 11.36 -6.33
N ARG A 6 1.16 11.64 -7.03
CA ARG A 6 1.15 12.00 -8.44
C ARG A 6 2.32 11.36 -9.18
N LEU A 7 1.98 10.68 -10.25
CA LEU A 7 2.90 10.06 -11.20
C LEU A 7 2.76 10.79 -12.54
N GLU A 8 3.87 11.18 -13.16
CA GLU A 8 3.88 11.91 -14.44
C GLU A 8 4.82 11.22 -15.42
N GLY A 9 4.28 10.59 -16.44
CA GLY A 9 5.03 9.99 -17.52
C GLY A 9 6.01 8.92 -17.08
N VAL A 10 5.65 8.10 -16.08
CA VAL A 10 6.56 7.09 -15.48
C VAL A 10 6.88 5.99 -16.47
N VAL A 11 8.18 5.77 -16.69
CA VAL A 11 8.72 4.75 -17.59
C VAL A 11 9.52 3.73 -16.79
N ARG A 12 9.36 2.45 -17.12
CA ARG A 12 10.16 1.38 -16.56
C ARG A 12 10.40 0.25 -17.56
N THR A 13 11.66 -0.12 -17.71
CA THR A 13 12.12 -1.18 -18.62
C THR A 13 13.03 -2.15 -17.87
N PHE A 14 12.83 -3.43 -18.08
CA PHE A 14 13.70 -4.48 -17.56
C PHE A 14 14.53 -5.11 -18.68
N GLN A 15 15.77 -5.44 -18.38
CA GLN A 15 16.62 -6.20 -19.27
C GLN A 15 16.48 -7.69 -18.96
N GLN A 16 16.02 -8.49 -19.93
CA GLN A 16 15.94 -9.93 -19.85
C GLN A 16 16.88 -10.56 -20.89
N GLY A 17 18.14 -10.80 -20.50
CA GLY A 17 19.16 -11.23 -21.47
C GLY A 17 19.39 -10.19 -22.55
N SER A 18 19.17 -10.55 -23.84
CA SER A 18 19.23 -9.64 -24.98
C SER A 18 17.94 -8.82 -25.19
N ASN A 19 16.84 -9.20 -24.56
CA ASN A 19 15.53 -8.57 -24.77
C ASN A 19 15.28 -7.45 -23.78
N ARG A 20 14.64 -6.39 -24.26
CA ARG A 20 14.20 -5.24 -23.46
C ARG A 20 12.68 -5.33 -23.28
N LEU A 21 12.25 -5.45 -22.03
CA LEU A 21 10.83 -5.50 -21.67
C LEU A 21 10.40 -4.14 -21.10
N GLU A 22 9.65 -3.37 -21.88
CA GLU A 22 9.06 -2.11 -21.44
C GLU A 22 7.76 -2.39 -20.68
N VAL A 23 7.81 -2.25 -19.34
CA VAL A 23 6.67 -2.54 -18.45
C VAL A 23 5.80 -1.30 -18.25
N LEU A 24 6.41 -0.12 -18.14
CA LEU A 24 5.69 1.17 -18.08
C LEU A 24 6.22 2.08 -19.19
N ARG A 25 5.30 2.71 -19.93
CA ARG A 25 5.59 3.49 -21.14
C ARG A 25 5.11 4.95 -21.06
N GLY A 26 5.11 5.52 -19.85
CA GLY A 26 4.63 6.88 -19.60
C GLY A 26 3.36 6.90 -18.75
N ALA A 27 3.27 6.00 -17.78
CA ALA A 27 2.13 5.92 -16.87
C ALA A 27 1.97 7.21 -16.06
N SER A 28 0.76 7.80 -16.08
CA SER A 28 0.44 9.03 -15.33
C SER A 28 -0.82 8.83 -14.51
N LEU A 29 -0.80 9.30 -13.25
CA LEU A 29 -1.89 9.14 -12.30
C LEU A 29 -1.78 10.23 -11.24
N ALA A 30 -2.92 10.78 -10.81
CA ALA A 30 -3.00 11.63 -9.64
C ALA A 30 -4.09 11.10 -8.70
N ILE A 31 -3.82 11.07 -7.39
CA ILE A 31 -4.75 10.61 -6.35
C ILE A 31 -4.80 11.65 -5.25
N LYS A 32 -6.02 12.08 -4.91
CA LYS A 32 -6.26 13.09 -3.88
C LYS A 32 -6.33 12.45 -2.48
N ALA A 33 -6.18 13.28 -1.46
CA ALA A 33 -6.43 12.86 -0.08
C ALA A 33 -7.87 12.33 0.07
N GLY A 34 -8.02 11.19 0.74
CA GLY A 34 -9.30 10.50 0.94
C GLY A 34 -9.82 9.73 -0.27
N GLU A 35 -9.11 9.74 -1.40
CA GLU A 35 -9.51 9.05 -2.64
C GLU A 35 -8.93 7.63 -2.69
N ALA A 36 -9.78 6.65 -2.94
CA ALA A 36 -9.41 5.26 -3.21
C ALA A 36 -9.52 4.96 -4.71
N VAL A 37 -8.39 4.59 -5.33
CA VAL A 37 -8.30 4.27 -6.77
C VAL A 37 -7.97 2.80 -6.96
N ALA A 38 -8.81 2.09 -7.73
CA ALA A 38 -8.51 0.73 -8.16
C ALA A 38 -7.52 0.74 -9.33
N LEU A 39 -6.49 -0.10 -9.24
CA LEU A 39 -5.55 -0.39 -10.32
C LEU A 39 -5.87 -1.77 -10.90
N LEU A 40 -6.55 -1.79 -12.03
CA LEU A 40 -6.92 -3.00 -12.77
C LEU A 40 -5.89 -3.36 -13.83
N GLY A 41 -5.90 -4.60 -14.26
CA GLY A 41 -5.07 -5.09 -15.37
C GLY A 41 -4.77 -6.58 -15.24
N PRO A 42 -4.41 -7.26 -16.34
CA PRO A 42 -4.10 -8.68 -16.32
C PRO A 42 -2.86 -8.98 -15.45
N SER A 43 -2.67 -10.26 -15.12
CA SER A 43 -1.43 -10.70 -14.48
C SER A 43 -0.24 -10.38 -15.38
N GLY A 44 0.85 -9.89 -14.80
CA GLY A 44 2.04 -9.50 -15.56
C GLY A 44 1.96 -8.13 -16.24
N ALA A 45 0.85 -7.39 -16.16
CA ALA A 45 0.72 -6.06 -16.76
C ALA A 45 1.66 -4.97 -16.17
N GLY A 46 2.29 -5.24 -15.02
CA GLY A 46 3.18 -4.29 -14.36
C GLY A 46 2.55 -3.56 -13.17
N LYS A 47 1.39 -4.01 -12.64
CA LYS A 47 0.72 -3.38 -11.49
C LYS A 47 1.63 -3.28 -10.26
N SER A 48 2.27 -4.39 -9.88
CA SER A 48 3.20 -4.40 -8.75
C SER A 48 4.42 -3.51 -9.00
N THR A 49 4.93 -3.47 -10.24
CA THR A 49 6.01 -2.55 -10.63
C THR A 49 5.60 -1.09 -10.43
N LEU A 50 4.38 -0.74 -10.86
CA LEU A 50 3.84 0.61 -10.67
C LEU A 50 3.71 0.95 -9.18
N LEU A 51 3.17 0.03 -8.36
CA LEU A 51 3.07 0.18 -6.91
C LEU A 51 4.45 0.32 -6.24
N HIS A 52 5.44 -0.47 -6.65
CA HIS A 52 6.81 -0.38 -6.11
C HIS A 52 7.47 0.96 -6.46
N ILE A 53 7.25 1.47 -7.67
CA ILE A 53 7.76 2.78 -8.10
C ILE A 53 7.04 3.91 -7.35
N ALA A 54 5.71 3.89 -7.28
CA ALA A 54 4.91 4.83 -6.52
C ALA A 54 5.29 4.83 -5.03
N GLY A 55 5.64 3.65 -4.53
CA GLY A 55 6.08 3.41 -3.15
C GLY A 55 7.56 3.69 -2.89
N LEU A 56 8.29 4.19 -3.86
CA LEU A 56 9.72 4.48 -3.76
C LEU A 56 10.58 3.25 -3.40
N LEU A 57 10.08 2.03 -3.62
CA LEU A 57 10.83 0.78 -3.45
C LEU A 57 11.72 0.51 -4.68
N GLU A 58 11.26 0.93 -5.85
CA GLU A 58 11.98 0.79 -7.12
C GLU A 58 12.15 2.16 -7.79
N ARG A 59 13.20 2.34 -8.60
CA ARG A 59 13.41 3.56 -9.38
C ARG A 59 12.73 3.45 -10.74
N ALA A 60 12.08 4.52 -11.17
CA ALA A 60 11.67 4.66 -12.55
C ALA A 60 12.89 4.98 -13.44
N ASP A 61 12.84 4.60 -14.71
CA ASP A 61 13.85 4.98 -15.72
C ASP A 61 13.57 6.38 -16.27
N GLY A 62 12.34 6.87 -16.14
CA GLY A 62 11.91 8.21 -16.55
C GLY A 62 10.59 8.62 -15.91
N GLY A 63 10.24 9.89 -16.07
CA GLY A 63 9.06 10.47 -15.47
C GLY A 63 9.30 11.01 -14.06
N GLU A 64 8.22 11.50 -13.43
CA GLU A 64 8.29 12.14 -12.12
C GLU A 64 7.30 11.48 -11.15
N ILE A 65 7.69 11.46 -9.87
CA ILE A 65 6.91 10.93 -8.75
C ILE A 65 6.82 12.00 -7.68
N TYR A 66 5.62 12.26 -7.19
CA TYR A 66 5.36 13.18 -6.10
C TYR A 66 4.56 12.50 -5.01
N VAL A 67 4.98 12.69 -3.76
CA VAL A 67 4.24 12.28 -2.56
C VAL A 67 3.93 13.56 -1.77
N GLY A 68 2.66 13.97 -1.77
CA GLY A 68 2.29 15.33 -1.42
C GLY A 68 3.02 16.33 -2.32
N ASP A 69 3.61 17.37 -1.73
CA ASP A 69 4.38 18.38 -2.45
C ASP A 69 5.86 17.98 -2.69
N ARG A 70 6.28 16.79 -2.24
CA ARG A 70 7.67 16.32 -2.35
C ARG A 70 7.92 15.65 -3.70
N ARG A 71 8.82 16.21 -4.52
CA ARG A 71 9.33 15.56 -5.74
C ARG A 71 10.32 14.45 -5.38
N CYS A 72 9.97 13.19 -5.69
CA CYS A 72 10.71 12.02 -5.21
C CYS A 72 11.65 11.40 -6.25
N SER A 73 11.55 11.76 -7.53
CA SER A 73 12.29 11.11 -8.63
C SER A 73 13.80 11.23 -8.52
N LYS A 74 14.31 12.33 -7.92
CA LYS A 74 15.74 12.61 -7.76
C LYS A 74 16.27 12.41 -6.34
N MET A 75 15.46 11.87 -5.44
CA MET A 75 15.84 11.62 -4.05
C MET A 75 16.97 10.59 -3.95
N SER A 76 17.88 10.82 -3.02
CA SER A 76 18.85 9.83 -2.55
C SER A 76 18.14 8.65 -1.87
N GLU A 77 18.83 7.52 -1.68
CA GLU A 77 18.25 6.37 -1.00
C GLU A 77 17.85 6.67 0.46
N LEU A 78 18.59 7.54 1.13
CA LEU A 78 18.23 7.98 2.48
C LEU A 78 16.91 8.77 2.48
N GLU A 79 16.78 9.75 1.58
CA GLU A 79 15.56 10.56 1.47
C GLU A 79 14.34 9.69 1.10
N ARG A 80 14.50 8.74 0.17
CA ARG A 80 13.47 7.76 -0.19
C ARG A 80 13.06 6.92 1.02
N THR A 81 14.03 6.45 1.80
CA THR A 81 13.77 5.66 3.02
C THR A 81 13.03 6.46 4.08
N LEU A 82 13.41 7.72 4.29
CA LEU A 82 12.70 8.60 5.20
C LEU A 82 11.28 8.90 4.72
N THR A 83 11.09 9.17 3.42
CA THR A 83 9.76 9.42 2.83
C THR A 83 8.87 8.18 2.94
N ARG A 84 9.39 6.97 2.67
CA ARG A 84 8.64 5.71 2.87
C ARG A 84 8.17 5.56 4.31
N ARG A 85 9.06 5.78 5.27
CA ARG A 85 8.77 5.65 6.70
C ARG A 85 7.68 6.62 7.17
N GLU A 86 7.68 7.84 6.63
CA GLU A 86 6.83 8.93 7.10
C GLU A 86 5.49 9.03 6.35
N ALA A 87 5.50 8.78 5.04
CA ALA A 87 4.40 9.16 4.18
C ALA A 87 3.72 7.99 3.45
N LEU A 88 4.30 6.79 3.47
CA LEU A 88 3.81 5.66 2.69
C LEU A 88 3.48 4.46 3.57
N GLY A 89 2.31 3.86 3.33
CA GLY A 89 1.91 2.57 3.90
C GLY A 89 1.81 1.51 2.82
N PHE A 90 2.13 0.26 3.16
CA PHE A 90 2.09 -0.88 2.23
C PHE A 90 1.29 -2.03 2.78
N VAL A 91 0.37 -2.55 1.97
CA VAL A 91 -0.37 -3.79 2.22
C VAL A 91 -0.14 -4.73 1.04
N TYR A 92 0.23 -5.97 1.30
CA TYR A 92 0.50 -6.98 0.29
C TYR A 92 -0.48 -8.15 0.37
N GLN A 93 -0.58 -8.91 -0.70
CA GLN A 93 -1.34 -10.15 -0.77
C GLN A 93 -0.85 -11.19 0.27
N PHE A 94 0.47 -11.35 0.39
CA PHE A 94 1.08 -12.05 1.51
C PHE A 94 1.36 -11.02 2.60
N HIS A 95 0.85 -11.24 3.79
CA HIS A 95 0.84 -10.28 4.90
C HIS A 95 2.23 -9.79 5.33
N HIS A 96 3.29 -10.57 5.05
CA HIS A 96 4.68 -10.32 5.43
C HIS A 96 4.82 -9.91 6.90
N LEU A 97 4.03 -10.53 7.78
CA LEU A 97 4.21 -10.38 9.21
C LEU A 97 5.47 -11.11 9.66
N LEU A 98 6.16 -10.51 10.60
CA LEU A 98 7.33 -11.13 11.23
C LEU A 98 6.85 -12.25 12.16
N PRO A 99 7.19 -13.52 11.89
CA PRO A 99 6.58 -14.66 12.57
C PRO A 99 6.99 -14.78 14.05
N GLU A 100 8.12 -14.18 14.45
CA GLU A 100 8.62 -14.17 15.81
C GLU A 100 7.91 -13.14 16.69
N PHE A 101 7.27 -12.13 16.08
CA PHE A 101 6.60 -11.03 16.77
C PHE A 101 5.09 -11.28 16.88
N SER A 102 4.49 -10.83 17.98
CA SER A 102 3.04 -10.81 18.15
C SER A 102 2.37 -9.82 17.18
N ALA A 103 1.03 -9.86 17.10
CA ALA A 103 0.25 -8.87 16.33
C ALA A 103 0.58 -7.45 16.79
N LEU A 104 0.61 -7.22 18.08
CA LEU A 104 0.95 -5.92 18.69
C LEU A 104 2.37 -5.48 18.29
N GLU A 105 3.36 -6.36 18.41
CA GLU A 105 4.75 -6.06 18.10
C GLU A 105 4.96 -5.77 16.60
N ASN A 106 4.27 -6.49 15.70
CA ASN A 106 4.30 -6.21 14.26
C ASN A 106 3.84 -4.78 13.94
N VAL A 107 2.81 -4.27 14.62
CA VAL A 107 2.29 -2.91 14.44
C VAL A 107 3.16 -1.87 15.16
N MET A 108 3.79 -2.22 16.28
CA MET A 108 4.71 -1.35 16.99
C MET A 108 5.99 -1.06 16.21
N LEU A 109 6.46 -2.01 15.40
CA LEU A 109 7.77 -1.93 14.75
C LEU A 109 7.98 -0.66 13.92
N PRO A 110 7.10 -0.27 12.97
CA PRO A 110 7.27 0.97 12.21
C PRO A 110 7.29 2.23 13.12
N LEU A 111 6.55 2.22 14.21
CA LEU A 111 6.53 3.32 15.19
C LEU A 111 7.87 3.46 15.91
N LEU A 112 8.46 2.33 16.32
CA LEU A 112 9.78 2.32 16.95
C LEU A 112 10.88 2.76 15.99
N ILE A 113 10.83 2.32 14.72
CA ILE A 113 11.75 2.76 13.67
C ILE A 113 11.61 4.27 13.41
N ALA A 114 10.41 4.82 13.56
CA ALA A 114 10.15 6.25 13.46
C ALA A 114 10.59 7.04 14.72
N GLY A 115 11.15 6.36 15.74
CA GLY A 115 11.68 6.98 16.97
C GLY A 115 10.66 7.19 18.08
N LYS A 116 9.45 6.64 17.99
CA LYS A 116 8.50 6.71 19.13
C LYS A 116 9.00 5.87 20.30
N SER A 117 8.76 6.32 21.52
CA SER A 117 9.06 5.53 22.72
C SER A 117 8.24 4.24 22.75
N ARG A 118 8.80 3.18 23.36
CA ARG A 118 8.13 1.87 23.44
C ARG A 118 6.72 1.95 24.08
N PRO A 119 6.50 2.69 25.18
CA PRO A 119 5.15 2.85 25.73
C PRO A 119 4.18 3.54 24.78
N ALA A 120 4.60 4.61 24.10
CA ALA A 120 3.77 5.32 23.13
C ALA A 120 3.45 4.46 21.89
N ALA A 121 4.45 3.71 21.39
CA ALA A 121 4.26 2.77 20.29
C ALA A 121 3.28 1.65 20.68
N LYS A 122 3.39 1.11 21.89
CA LYS A 122 2.48 0.06 22.39
C LYS A 122 1.05 0.55 22.50
N ALA A 123 0.82 1.72 23.08
CA ALA A 123 -0.51 2.29 23.25
C ALA A 123 -1.18 2.54 21.89
N HIS A 124 -0.46 3.18 20.95
CA HIS A 124 -1.00 3.48 19.62
C HIS A 124 -1.24 2.22 18.77
N ALA A 125 -0.33 1.25 18.82
CA ALA A 125 -0.52 -0.02 18.12
C ALA A 125 -1.72 -0.82 18.66
N ALA A 126 -1.93 -0.81 19.98
CA ALA A 126 -3.09 -1.46 20.60
C ALA A 126 -4.41 -0.79 20.18
N GLU A 127 -4.45 0.53 20.12
CA GLU A 127 -5.60 1.31 19.63
C GLU A 127 -5.94 0.97 18.18
N LEU A 128 -4.96 0.92 17.27
CA LEU A 128 -5.18 0.54 15.87
C LEU A 128 -5.70 -0.89 15.73
N LEU A 129 -5.18 -1.82 16.52
CA LEU A 129 -5.64 -3.20 16.51
C LEU A 129 -7.04 -3.36 17.14
N ASP A 130 -7.38 -2.56 18.13
CA ASP A 130 -8.73 -2.52 18.70
C ASP A 130 -9.76 -2.05 17.68
N HIS A 131 -9.49 -0.98 16.94
CA HIS A 131 -10.34 -0.51 15.83
C HIS A 131 -10.60 -1.57 14.76
N LEU A 132 -9.70 -2.54 14.61
CA LEU A 132 -9.82 -3.68 13.70
C LEU A 132 -10.34 -4.96 14.38
N GLY A 133 -10.86 -4.85 15.62
CA GLY A 133 -11.44 -5.98 16.36
C GLY A 133 -10.43 -7.04 16.79
N LEU A 134 -9.15 -6.65 16.95
CA LEU A 134 -8.04 -7.57 17.26
C LEU A 134 -7.56 -7.49 18.72
N THR A 135 -8.30 -6.83 19.61
CA THR A 135 -7.95 -6.77 21.05
C THR A 135 -7.69 -8.14 21.66
N PRO A 136 -8.49 -9.22 21.39
CA PRO A 136 -8.21 -10.54 21.94
C PRO A 136 -6.98 -11.23 21.33
N ARG A 137 -6.39 -10.63 20.29
CA ARG A 137 -5.30 -11.21 19.48
C ARG A 137 -3.96 -10.50 19.63
N LEU A 138 -3.87 -9.45 20.43
CA LEU A 138 -2.68 -8.60 20.57
C LEU A 138 -1.38 -9.40 20.77
N GLU A 139 -1.41 -10.40 21.63
CA GLU A 139 -0.23 -11.22 21.97
C GLU A 139 -0.09 -12.49 21.10
N HIS A 140 -0.98 -12.68 20.09
CA HIS A 140 -0.89 -13.82 19.22
C HIS A 140 0.18 -13.59 18.15
N ARG A 141 0.98 -14.61 17.89
CA ARG A 141 1.91 -14.65 16.76
C ARG A 141 1.15 -15.00 15.46
N PRO A 142 1.69 -14.65 14.28
CA PRO A 142 1.03 -14.89 13.00
C PRO A 142 0.51 -16.33 12.82
N ALA A 143 1.27 -17.34 13.24
CA ALA A 143 0.85 -18.74 13.15
C ALA A 143 -0.43 -19.09 13.94
N ARG A 144 -0.88 -18.23 14.85
CA ARG A 144 -2.10 -18.39 15.67
C ARG A 144 -3.23 -17.48 15.22
N LEU A 145 -3.06 -16.76 14.10
CA LEU A 145 -4.03 -15.86 13.52
C LEU A 145 -4.61 -16.47 12.24
N SER A 146 -5.90 -16.29 12.02
CA SER A 146 -6.51 -16.57 10.72
C SER A 146 -5.97 -15.65 9.63
N GLY A 147 -6.14 -16.00 8.34
CA GLY A 147 -5.68 -15.17 7.23
C GLY A 147 -6.26 -13.75 7.26
N GLY A 148 -7.55 -13.60 7.58
CA GLY A 148 -8.18 -12.30 7.74
C GLY A 148 -7.66 -11.51 8.94
N GLU A 149 -7.35 -12.17 10.08
CA GLU A 149 -6.72 -11.52 11.23
C GLU A 149 -5.30 -11.06 10.89
N GLN A 150 -4.51 -11.87 10.18
CA GLN A 150 -3.18 -11.50 9.71
C GLN A 150 -3.23 -10.28 8.78
N GLN A 151 -4.20 -10.24 7.87
CA GLN A 151 -4.35 -9.11 6.96
C GLN A 151 -4.74 -7.84 7.70
N ARG A 152 -5.64 -7.91 8.69
CA ARG A 152 -5.94 -6.76 9.55
C ARG A 152 -4.73 -6.26 10.32
N VAL A 153 -3.87 -7.15 10.83
CA VAL A 153 -2.59 -6.75 11.45
C VAL A 153 -1.69 -6.06 10.43
N ALA A 154 -1.60 -6.56 9.19
CA ALA A 154 -0.81 -5.93 8.12
C ALA A 154 -1.35 -4.55 7.74
N ILE A 155 -2.67 -4.36 7.72
CA ILE A 155 -3.32 -3.06 7.49
C ILE A 155 -3.00 -2.09 8.64
N ALA A 156 -3.16 -2.52 9.90
CA ALA A 156 -2.81 -1.71 11.08
C ALA A 156 -1.34 -1.27 11.02
N ARG A 157 -0.43 -2.18 10.68
CA ARG A 157 0.99 -1.89 10.52
C ARG A 157 1.26 -0.86 9.42
N ALA A 158 0.54 -0.96 8.29
CA ALA A 158 0.72 -0.07 7.16
C ALA A 158 0.32 1.38 7.49
N ILE A 159 -0.70 1.58 8.34
CA ILE A 159 -1.19 2.92 8.71
C ILE A 159 -0.59 3.45 10.03
N ALA A 160 0.24 2.67 10.73
CA ALA A 160 0.73 2.99 12.07
C ALA A 160 1.44 4.35 12.18
N ASN A 161 2.19 4.75 11.17
CA ASN A 161 2.89 6.06 11.14
C ASN A 161 2.03 7.22 10.61
N GLY A 162 0.73 7.01 10.32
CA GLY A 162 -0.14 8.02 9.73
C GLY A 162 0.32 8.45 8.34
N PRO A 163 0.46 7.51 7.38
CA PRO A 163 0.94 7.82 6.04
C PRO A 163 -0.04 8.75 5.31
N GLN A 164 0.43 9.42 4.25
CA GLN A 164 -0.42 10.17 3.33
C GLN A 164 -0.98 9.27 2.21
N VAL A 165 -0.24 8.23 1.85
CA VAL A 165 -0.56 7.31 0.75
C VAL A 165 -0.52 5.88 1.24
N LEU A 166 -1.54 5.11 0.88
CA LEU A 166 -1.61 3.67 1.09
C LEU A 166 -1.53 2.95 -0.27
N LEU A 167 -0.56 2.07 -0.39
CA LEU A 167 -0.35 1.24 -1.57
C LEU A 167 -0.70 -0.21 -1.22
N ALA A 168 -1.66 -0.80 -1.92
CA ALA A 168 -2.09 -2.16 -1.66
C ALA A 168 -2.00 -3.03 -2.92
N ASP A 169 -1.28 -4.14 -2.83
CA ASP A 169 -1.15 -5.11 -3.91
C ASP A 169 -1.93 -6.37 -3.57
N GLU A 170 -3.10 -6.56 -4.22
CA GLU A 170 -4.04 -7.67 -4.01
C GLU A 170 -4.34 -7.94 -2.52
N PRO A 171 -4.78 -6.93 -1.74
CA PRO A 171 -4.84 -7.01 -0.27
C PRO A 171 -5.80 -8.08 0.27
N THR A 172 -6.62 -8.67 -0.57
CA THR A 172 -7.58 -9.73 -0.21
C THR A 172 -7.44 -11.00 -1.05
N GLY A 173 -6.41 -11.08 -1.90
CA GLY A 173 -6.27 -12.16 -2.88
C GLY A 173 -6.08 -13.56 -2.31
N ASN A 174 -5.68 -13.68 -1.05
CA ASN A 174 -5.48 -14.97 -0.34
C ASN A 174 -6.60 -15.30 0.66
N LEU A 175 -7.70 -14.53 0.66
CA LEU A 175 -8.82 -14.69 1.59
C LEU A 175 -10.02 -15.33 0.88
N ASP A 176 -10.84 -16.05 1.63
CA ASP A 176 -12.15 -16.48 1.14
C ASP A 176 -13.07 -15.27 0.89
N GLY A 177 -14.09 -15.45 0.05
CA GLY A 177 -14.93 -14.36 -0.43
C GLY A 177 -15.54 -13.50 0.69
N ARG A 178 -16.08 -14.12 1.75
CA ARG A 178 -16.71 -13.40 2.87
C ARG A 178 -15.67 -12.61 3.69
N THR A 179 -14.55 -13.23 3.98
CA THR A 179 -13.44 -12.58 4.72
C THR A 179 -12.84 -11.45 3.89
N ALA A 180 -12.68 -11.64 2.58
CA ALA A 180 -12.20 -10.62 1.65
C ALA A 180 -13.07 -9.37 1.66
N GLU A 181 -14.39 -9.54 1.60
CA GLU A 181 -15.39 -8.46 1.67
C GLU A 181 -15.28 -7.64 2.97
N LEU A 182 -15.17 -8.32 4.12
CA LEU A 182 -15.04 -7.67 5.42
C LEU A 182 -13.75 -6.88 5.52
N VAL A 183 -12.62 -7.51 5.23
CA VAL A 183 -11.28 -6.87 5.32
C VAL A 183 -11.15 -5.70 4.33
N PHE A 184 -11.72 -5.86 3.13
CA PHE A 184 -11.74 -4.76 2.15
C PHE A 184 -12.60 -3.59 2.63
N GLY A 185 -13.76 -3.86 3.22
CA GLY A 185 -14.62 -2.83 3.81
C GLY A 185 -13.93 -2.05 4.91
N GLU A 186 -13.19 -2.74 5.79
CA GLU A 186 -12.37 -2.13 6.83
C GLU A 186 -11.25 -1.27 6.24
N LEU A 187 -10.54 -1.75 5.22
CA LEU A 187 -9.50 -1.00 4.52
C LEU A 187 -10.02 0.32 3.95
N ILE A 188 -11.15 0.29 3.20
CA ILE A 188 -11.74 1.49 2.61
C ILE A 188 -12.27 2.45 3.68
N SER A 189 -12.83 1.92 4.77
CA SER A 189 -13.24 2.75 5.92
C SER A 189 -12.06 3.52 6.51
N LEU A 190 -10.93 2.84 6.73
CA LEU A 190 -9.71 3.47 7.25
C LEU A 190 -9.14 4.53 6.28
N VAL A 191 -9.15 4.25 4.96
CA VAL A 191 -8.74 5.23 3.94
C VAL A 191 -9.53 6.51 4.07
N ARG A 192 -10.85 6.42 4.21
CA ARG A 192 -11.74 7.58 4.35
C ARG A 192 -11.60 8.27 5.70
N GLN A 193 -11.54 7.53 6.79
CA GLN A 193 -11.42 8.08 8.15
C GLN A 193 -10.11 8.86 8.36
N HIS A 194 -9.01 8.34 7.79
CA HIS A 194 -7.69 8.96 7.92
C HIS A 194 -7.34 9.92 6.75
N GLY A 195 -8.24 10.07 5.77
CA GLY A 195 -7.99 10.92 4.61
C GLY A 195 -6.83 10.46 3.74
N LEU A 196 -6.55 9.15 3.67
CA LEU A 196 -5.44 8.60 2.90
C LEU A 196 -5.75 8.63 1.40
N ALA A 197 -4.73 8.89 0.57
CA ALA A 197 -4.81 8.53 -0.84
C ALA A 197 -4.48 7.05 -0.99
N ALA A 198 -5.36 6.24 -1.57
CA ALA A 198 -5.12 4.81 -1.71
C ALA A 198 -5.04 4.39 -3.19
N LEU A 199 -4.00 3.61 -3.53
CA LEU A 199 -3.90 2.90 -4.80
C LEU A 199 -3.92 1.40 -4.53
N VAL A 200 -4.98 0.73 -4.98
CA VAL A 200 -5.22 -0.68 -4.68
C VAL A 200 -5.22 -1.49 -5.97
N ALA A 201 -4.17 -2.26 -6.21
CA ALA A 201 -4.17 -3.23 -7.29
C ALA A 201 -5.07 -4.41 -6.93
N THR A 202 -5.97 -4.75 -7.83
CA THR A 202 -6.84 -5.91 -7.71
C THR A 202 -7.26 -6.43 -9.07
N HIS A 203 -7.54 -7.73 -9.14
CA HIS A 203 -8.20 -8.36 -10.30
C HIS A 203 -9.71 -8.54 -10.06
N ASN A 204 -10.20 -8.23 -8.84
CA ASN A 204 -11.62 -8.32 -8.49
C ASN A 204 -12.35 -7.02 -8.87
N GLU A 205 -13.10 -7.06 -9.97
CA GLU A 205 -13.86 -5.91 -10.46
C GLU A 205 -15.00 -5.49 -9.52
N GLU A 206 -15.54 -6.40 -8.73
CA GLU A 206 -16.60 -6.09 -7.78
C GLU A 206 -16.07 -5.23 -6.63
N LEU A 207 -14.90 -5.56 -6.09
CA LEU A 207 -14.22 -4.72 -5.11
C LEU A 207 -13.77 -3.38 -5.72
N ALA A 208 -13.33 -3.38 -6.98
CA ALA A 208 -12.94 -2.16 -7.68
C ALA A 208 -14.09 -1.14 -7.80
N ARG A 209 -15.33 -1.60 -8.04
CA ARG A 209 -16.53 -0.75 -8.11
C ARG A 209 -16.90 -0.06 -6.78
N ARG A 210 -16.35 -0.50 -5.66
CA ARG A 210 -16.56 0.10 -4.33
C ARG A 210 -15.58 1.24 -4.01
N MET A 211 -14.58 1.43 -4.87
CA MET A 211 -13.63 2.56 -4.81
C MET A 211 -14.17 3.76 -5.59
N ASP A 212 -13.53 4.91 -5.43
CA ASP A 212 -14.03 6.17 -6.00
C ASP A 212 -13.90 6.20 -7.52
N ARG A 213 -12.87 5.54 -8.08
CA ARG A 213 -12.70 5.27 -9.51
C ARG A 213 -11.72 4.12 -9.74
N ALA A 214 -11.67 3.66 -10.99
CA ALA A 214 -10.72 2.66 -11.44
C ALA A 214 -9.85 3.20 -12.59
N VAL A 215 -8.61 2.71 -12.65
CA VAL A 215 -7.70 2.86 -13.80
C VAL A 215 -7.23 1.48 -14.22
N ARG A 216 -7.02 1.29 -15.52
CA ARG A 216 -6.52 0.03 -16.06
C ARG A 216 -5.11 0.21 -16.60
N LEU A 217 -4.19 -0.61 -16.14
CA LEU A 217 -2.85 -0.70 -16.71
C LEU A 217 -2.89 -1.66 -17.90
N GLN A 218 -2.68 -1.10 -19.10
CA GLN A 218 -2.67 -1.84 -20.35
C GLN A 218 -1.54 -1.30 -21.22
N ASP A 219 -0.72 -2.18 -21.81
CA ASP A 219 0.39 -1.85 -22.71
C ASP A 219 1.36 -0.78 -22.14
N GLY A 220 1.55 -0.81 -20.80
CA GLY A 220 2.41 0.12 -20.07
C GLY A 220 1.82 1.51 -19.82
N LEU A 221 0.55 1.74 -20.17
CA LEU A 221 -0.17 3.00 -19.96
C LEU A 221 -1.34 2.82 -18.98
N LEU A 222 -1.70 3.89 -18.28
CA LEU A 222 -2.89 3.95 -17.43
C LEU A 222 -4.04 4.58 -18.20
N LEU A 223 -5.12 3.85 -18.32
CA LEU A 223 -6.36 4.27 -18.97
C LEU A 223 -7.48 4.36 -17.92
N ALA A 224 -8.45 5.26 -18.12
CA ALA A 224 -9.68 5.24 -17.32
C ALA A 224 -10.41 3.91 -17.55
N ALA A 225 -10.95 3.30 -16.49
CA ALA A 225 -11.65 2.01 -16.54
C ALA A 225 -13.13 2.16 -16.20
#